data_481cc1cd204988a99c8dfc17bd7f0e07
#
_entry.id   481cc1cd204988a99c8dfc17bd7f0e07
#
_cell.length_a   1.000
_cell.length_b   1.000
_cell.length_c   1.000
_cell.angle_alpha   90.00
_cell.angle_beta   90.00
_cell.angle_gamma   90.00
#
_symmetry.space_group_name_H-M   'P 1'
#
loop_
_entity.id
_entity.type
_entity.pdbx_description
1 polymer ?
#
loop_
_entity_poly.entity_id
_entity_poly.type
_entity_poly.pdbx_seq_one_letter_code
_entity_poly.pdbx_strand_id
1 'polypeptide(L)'
;MIFFNSSLRTRLSTQKAAMNLGMNTMVLDVNQGAWKLETERGVIMDGDKPEHLLEAIPVMGCYCDVIGIRSFARFESKEDDYNEKILNQFIQYSGRPVFSMEAATRHPLQSFADLITIEEYKKTARPKVVMTWAPHPKALPQAVPNSFAEWMNATDYEFVITHPEGYELDPRFVGNARVEYDQKKAFEGADFIYAKNWAAYALSLIHISEPTPIPTTARFSTRTAVGPSTRKRWR
;
A
#
# COMPACT_ATOMS: atom_id res chain seq x y z
N MET A 1 16.70 2.39 5.26
CA MET A 1 15.45 2.05 4.53
C MET A 1 15.73 0.89 3.59
N ILE A 2 14.91 -0.14 3.62
CA ILE A 2 15.14 -1.38 2.88
C ILE A 2 13.97 -1.60 1.92
N PHE A 3 14.28 -1.74 0.64
CA PHE A 3 13.31 -1.87 -0.44
C PHE A 3 13.44 -3.25 -1.09
N PHE A 4 12.43 -4.09 -0.92
CA PHE A 4 12.26 -5.32 -1.70
C PHE A 4 11.57 -5.03 -3.06
N ASN A 5 10.87 -3.90 -3.15
CA ASN A 5 10.22 -3.42 -4.36
C ASN A 5 10.55 -1.95 -4.57
N SER A 6 10.95 -1.59 -5.78
CA SER A 6 11.31 -0.21 -6.12
C SER A 6 10.14 0.77 -5.94
N SER A 7 10.45 1.99 -5.52
CA SER A 7 9.48 3.10 -5.44
C SER A 7 10.19 4.44 -5.49
N LEU A 8 9.80 5.26 -6.43
CA LEU A 8 10.31 6.64 -6.51
C LEU A 8 9.77 7.51 -5.38
N ARG A 9 8.43 7.52 -5.23
CA ARG A 9 7.77 8.41 -4.26
C ARG A 9 8.11 8.07 -2.82
N THR A 10 7.96 6.81 -2.43
CA THR A 10 8.28 6.35 -1.07
C THR A 10 9.74 6.63 -0.72
N ARG A 11 10.66 6.36 -1.65
CA ARG A 11 12.09 6.62 -1.44
C ARG A 11 12.34 8.11 -1.16
N LEU A 12 11.91 8.99 -2.07
CA LEU A 12 12.17 10.43 -1.95
C LEU A 12 11.47 11.04 -0.73
N SER A 13 10.20 10.71 -0.49
CA SER A 13 9.44 11.26 0.63
C SER A 13 10.01 10.83 1.99
N THR A 14 10.33 9.53 2.15
CA THR A 14 10.86 9.02 3.41
C THR A 14 12.28 9.53 3.67
N GLN A 15 13.14 9.57 2.64
CA GLN A 15 14.47 10.18 2.79
C GLN A 15 14.38 11.66 3.18
N LYS A 16 13.53 12.42 2.49
CA LYS A 16 13.37 13.85 2.78
C LYS A 16 12.81 14.07 4.19
N ALA A 17 11.84 13.26 4.61
CA ALA A 17 11.29 13.33 5.97
C ALA A 17 12.38 13.05 7.02
N ALA A 18 13.16 11.97 6.85
CA ALA A 18 14.25 11.62 7.75
C ALA A 18 15.32 12.74 7.83
N MET A 19 15.72 13.29 6.69
CA MET A 19 16.67 14.42 6.66
C MET A 19 16.12 15.67 7.35
N ASN A 20 14.83 15.97 7.20
CA ASN A 20 14.20 17.11 7.87
C ASN A 20 14.17 16.93 9.41
N LEU A 21 14.16 15.66 9.87
CA LEU A 21 14.25 15.29 11.30
C LEU A 21 15.70 15.15 11.79
N GLY A 22 16.69 15.51 11.00
CA GLY A 22 18.12 15.43 11.35
C GLY A 22 18.70 14.01 11.30
N MET A 23 18.02 13.05 10.67
CA MET A 23 18.48 11.67 10.56
C MET A 23 19.38 11.50 9.33
N ASN A 24 20.45 10.71 9.45
CA ASN A 24 21.18 10.18 8.33
C ASN A 24 20.44 8.98 7.73
N THR A 25 20.40 8.87 6.41
CA THR A 25 19.65 7.79 5.75
C THR A 25 20.55 6.91 4.91
N MET A 26 20.45 5.60 5.13
CA MET A 26 20.97 4.58 4.24
C MET A 26 19.81 3.93 3.49
N VAL A 27 19.97 3.67 2.20
CA VAL A 27 18.95 3.02 1.36
C VAL A 27 19.55 1.78 0.74
N LEU A 28 18.90 0.64 0.99
CA LEU A 28 19.26 -0.65 0.44
C LEU A 28 18.12 -1.15 -0.47
N ASP A 29 18.43 -1.45 -1.72
CA ASP A 29 17.54 -2.15 -2.65
C ASP A 29 17.92 -3.62 -2.67
N VAL A 30 17.07 -4.47 -2.10
CA VAL A 30 17.28 -5.91 -2.06
C VAL A 30 17.09 -6.50 -3.46
N ASN A 31 18.01 -7.38 -3.88
CA ASN A 31 17.99 -8.03 -5.19
C ASN A 31 18.15 -7.11 -6.42
N GLN A 32 18.47 -5.83 -6.21
CA GLN A 32 18.75 -4.86 -7.30
C GLN A 32 20.21 -4.38 -7.28
N GLY A 33 21.11 -5.20 -6.82
CA GLY A 33 22.53 -4.88 -6.69
C GLY A 33 23.37 -6.14 -6.70
N ALA A 34 24.62 -6.00 -6.25
CA ALA A 34 25.56 -7.11 -6.17
C ALA A 34 25.19 -8.13 -5.07
N TRP A 35 24.30 -7.79 -4.13
CA TRP A 35 23.98 -8.63 -2.98
C TRP A 35 22.53 -9.10 -3.00
N LYS A 36 22.32 -10.39 -3.28
CA LYS A 36 21.01 -11.02 -3.27
C LYS A 36 20.76 -11.70 -1.93
N LEU A 37 19.53 -11.64 -1.43
CA LEU A 37 19.13 -12.29 -0.19
C LEU A 37 18.16 -13.44 -0.44
N GLU A 38 18.43 -14.58 0.17
CA GLU A 38 17.48 -15.69 0.24
C GLU A 38 16.44 -15.40 1.33
N THR A 39 15.17 -15.56 1.00
CA THR A 39 14.06 -15.25 1.91
C THR A 39 13.29 -16.48 2.39
N GLU A 40 13.51 -17.63 1.75
CA GLU A 40 12.79 -18.86 2.08
C GLU A 40 13.55 -19.66 3.14
N ARG A 41 12.83 -20.16 4.14
CA ARG A 41 13.40 -20.98 5.22
C ARG A 41 13.68 -22.40 4.74
N GLY A 42 14.76 -22.98 5.25
CA GLY A 42 15.11 -24.37 4.98
C GLY A 42 15.75 -24.63 3.60
N VAL A 43 16.06 -23.57 2.86
CA VAL A 43 16.75 -23.65 1.58
C VAL A 43 18.23 -23.99 1.82
N ILE A 44 18.77 -24.88 1.01
CA ILE A 44 20.23 -25.13 0.95
C ILE A 44 20.85 -23.93 0.23
N MET A 45 21.87 -23.31 0.85
CA MET A 45 22.51 -22.09 0.35
C MET A 45 23.59 -22.42 -0.70
N ASP A 46 23.19 -23.11 -1.78
CA ASP A 46 24.06 -23.54 -2.91
C ASP A 46 23.73 -22.84 -4.24
N GLY A 47 22.78 -21.89 -4.20
CA GLY A 47 22.33 -21.10 -5.35
C GLY A 47 23.10 -19.79 -5.55
N ASP A 48 22.47 -18.85 -6.23
CA ASP A 48 23.03 -17.53 -6.59
C ASP A 48 22.84 -16.44 -5.53
N LYS A 49 22.27 -16.79 -4.38
CA LYS A 49 22.04 -15.88 -3.25
C LYS A 49 23.07 -16.15 -2.15
N PRO A 50 24.02 -15.23 -1.93
CA PRO A 50 25.15 -15.46 -1.03
C PRO A 50 24.78 -15.43 0.45
N GLU A 51 23.63 -14.87 0.83
CA GLU A 51 23.26 -14.68 2.23
C GLU A 51 21.76 -14.91 2.47
N HIS A 52 21.42 -15.49 3.60
CA HIS A 52 20.04 -15.66 4.01
C HIS A 52 19.54 -14.40 4.76
N LEU A 53 18.27 -14.01 4.51
CA LEU A 53 17.66 -12.82 5.12
C LEU A 53 17.73 -12.81 6.64
N LEU A 54 17.57 -13.98 7.28
CA LEU A 54 17.62 -14.09 8.75
C LEU A 54 19.03 -13.84 9.34
N GLU A 55 20.08 -14.00 8.55
CA GLU A 55 21.44 -13.62 8.93
C GLU A 55 21.72 -12.14 8.66
N ALA A 56 21.22 -11.63 7.54
CA ALA A 56 21.38 -10.23 7.16
C ALA A 56 20.63 -9.26 8.08
N ILE A 57 19.46 -9.62 8.61
CA ILE A 57 18.62 -8.74 9.43
C ILE A 57 19.34 -8.26 10.70
N PRO A 58 19.93 -9.12 11.57
CA PRO A 58 20.65 -8.65 12.75
C PRO A 58 21.88 -7.81 12.38
N VAL A 59 22.57 -8.14 11.28
CA VAL A 59 23.68 -7.32 10.78
C VAL A 59 23.23 -5.91 10.43
N MET A 60 22.13 -5.79 9.66
CA MET A 60 21.53 -4.47 9.36
C MET A 60 21.14 -3.71 10.63
N GLY A 61 20.64 -4.42 11.65
CA GLY A 61 20.30 -3.86 12.95
C GLY A 61 21.50 -3.23 13.68
N CYS A 62 22.73 -3.73 13.46
CA CYS A 62 23.93 -3.15 14.05
C CYS A 62 24.28 -1.77 13.48
N TYR A 63 23.86 -1.47 12.25
CA TYR A 63 24.20 -0.23 11.55
C TYR A 63 23.08 0.82 11.56
N CYS A 64 21.91 0.50 12.13
CA CYS A 64 20.73 1.36 12.07
C CYS A 64 20.14 1.58 13.47
N ASP A 65 19.59 2.77 13.73
CA ASP A 65 18.81 3.07 14.94
C ASP A 65 17.33 2.77 14.72
N VAL A 66 16.86 2.88 13.47
CA VAL A 66 15.49 2.56 13.05
C VAL A 66 15.50 2.00 11.62
N ILE A 67 14.62 1.08 11.33
CA ILE A 67 14.56 0.41 10.03
C ILE A 67 13.18 0.60 9.39
N GLY A 68 13.15 1.17 8.18
CA GLY A 68 11.94 1.22 7.35
C GLY A 68 11.95 0.13 6.30
N ILE A 69 10.85 -0.63 6.18
CA ILE A 69 10.72 -1.75 5.25
C ILE A 69 9.63 -1.48 4.22
N ARG A 70 9.95 -1.77 2.95
CA ARG A 70 8.99 -1.86 1.87
C ARG A 70 9.04 -3.24 1.23
N SER A 71 7.95 -4.00 1.36
CA SER A 71 7.86 -5.39 0.91
C SER A 71 6.43 -5.71 0.48
N PHE A 72 6.20 -5.86 -0.82
CA PHE A 72 4.89 -6.14 -1.39
C PHE A 72 4.42 -7.57 -1.17
N ALA A 73 3.12 -7.78 -1.33
CA ALA A 73 2.52 -9.08 -1.55
C ALA A 73 3.16 -9.78 -2.75
N ARG A 74 3.39 -11.07 -2.63
CA ARG A 74 3.92 -11.92 -3.72
C ARG A 74 2.82 -12.47 -4.62
N PHE A 75 1.59 -12.53 -4.12
CA PHE A 75 0.44 -13.16 -4.78
C PHE A 75 0.59 -14.67 -5.02
N GLU A 76 1.52 -15.32 -4.36
CA GLU A 76 1.74 -16.76 -4.42
C GLU A 76 0.87 -17.50 -3.40
N SER A 77 0.73 -16.92 -2.21
CA SER A 77 -0.10 -17.43 -1.10
C SER A 77 -0.72 -16.26 -0.35
N LYS A 78 -2.05 -16.23 -0.28
CA LYS A 78 -2.77 -15.24 0.54
C LYS A 78 -2.36 -15.32 2.01
N GLU A 79 -2.14 -16.52 2.52
CA GLU A 79 -1.75 -16.71 3.92
C GLU A 79 -0.38 -16.10 4.21
N ASP A 80 0.63 -16.35 3.37
CA ASP A 80 1.97 -15.78 3.54
C ASP A 80 1.98 -14.26 3.43
N ASP A 81 1.25 -13.72 2.44
CA ASP A 81 1.10 -12.29 2.26
C ASP A 81 0.42 -11.66 3.49
N TYR A 82 -0.65 -12.28 3.99
CA TYR A 82 -1.40 -11.76 5.13
C TYR A 82 -0.70 -11.99 6.48
N ASN A 83 0.27 -12.89 6.55
CA ASN A 83 1.17 -13.05 7.69
C ASN A 83 2.34 -12.06 7.69
N GLU A 84 2.48 -11.21 6.66
CA GLU A 84 3.51 -10.17 6.58
C GLU A 84 4.92 -10.72 6.85
N LYS A 85 5.25 -11.88 6.28
CA LYS A 85 6.44 -12.69 6.58
C LYS A 85 7.74 -11.87 6.66
N ILE A 86 8.00 -11.04 5.65
CA ILE A 86 9.24 -10.24 5.59
C ILE A 86 9.26 -9.18 6.70
N LEU A 87 8.20 -8.40 6.85
CA LEU A 87 8.11 -7.35 7.86
C LEU A 87 8.27 -7.93 9.27
N ASN A 88 7.59 -9.04 9.56
CA ASN A 88 7.65 -9.70 10.86
C ASN A 88 9.02 -10.27 11.18
N GLN A 89 9.78 -10.76 10.19
CA GLN A 89 11.18 -11.18 10.40
C GLN A 89 12.04 -9.98 10.83
N PHE A 90 11.91 -8.81 10.22
CA PHE A 90 12.63 -7.62 10.66
C PHE A 90 12.24 -7.17 12.07
N ILE A 91 10.95 -7.18 12.40
CA ILE A 91 10.46 -6.86 13.75
C ILE A 91 11.08 -7.81 14.79
N GLN A 92 11.14 -9.09 14.46
CA GLN A 92 11.59 -10.12 15.39
C GLN A 92 13.12 -10.15 15.57
N TYR A 93 13.89 -9.92 14.50
CA TYR A 93 15.33 -10.24 14.51
C TYR A 93 16.26 -9.03 14.36
N SER A 94 15.76 -7.84 14.04
CA SER A 94 16.65 -6.68 13.86
C SER A 94 17.17 -6.07 15.17
N GLY A 95 16.47 -6.30 16.29
CA GLY A 95 16.76 -5.63 17.56
C GLY A 95 16.55 -4.12 17.51
N ARG A 96 15.86 -3.59 16.52
CA ARG A 96 15.62 -2.16 16.29
C ARG A 96 14.13 -1.87 16.06
N PRO A 97 13.66 -0.65 16.34
CA PRO A 97 12.34 -0.22 15.91
C PRO A 97 12.21 -0.36 14.39
N VAL A 98 11.11 -0.98 13.96
CA VAL A 98 10.80 -1.21 12.54
C VAL A 98 9.50 -0.50 12.19
N PHE A 99 9.46 0.19 11.06
CA PHE A 99 8.23 0.74 10.51
C PHE A 99 7.98 0.28 9.08
N SER A 100 6.72 0.07 8.74
CA SER A 100 6.31 -0.28 7.40
C SER A 100 6.20 0.97 6.52
N MET A 101 6.97 1.01 5.44
CA MET A 101 6.76 1.99 4.36
C MET A 101 5.65 1.55 3.41
N GLU A 102 5.55 0.26 3.17
CA GLU A 102 4.44 -0.47 2.55
C GLU A 102 4.75 -1.96 2.71
N ALA A 103 3.76 -2.73 3.14
CA ALA A 103 3.87 -4.17 3.29
C ALA A 103 2.84 -4.89 2.41
N ALA A 104 2.68 -6.19 2.59
CA ALA A 104 1.75 -6.96 1.77
C ALA A 104 0.29 -6.55 1.98
N THR A 105 -0.09 -6.24 3.23
CA THR A 105 -1.48 -5.92 3.57
C THR A 105 -1.72 -4.47 3.95
N ARG A 106 -0.67 -3.67 4.25
CA ARG A 106 -0.80 -2.30 4.74
C ARG A 106 0.17 -1.32 4.10
N HIS A 107 -0.30 -0.09 3.89
CA HIS A 107 0.49 1.07 3.49
C HIS A 107 0.17 2.25 4.43
N PRO A 108 0.62 2.21 5.69
CA PRO A 108 0.16 3.15 6.73
C PRO A 108 0.48 4.61 6.41
N LEU A 109 1.64 4.89 5.84
CA LEU A 109 2.07 6.26 5.51
C LEU A 109 1.21 6.90 4.42
N GLN A 110 0.78 6.11 3.42
CA GLN A 110 -0.12 6.61 2.38
C GLN A 110 -1.48 6.97 2.96
N SER A 111 -2.07 6.06 3.72
CA SER A 111 -3.42 6.26 4.26
C SER A 111 -3.48 7.36 5.32
N PHE A 112 -2.40 7.56 6.07
CA PHE A 112 -2.28 8.71 6.97
C PHE A 112 -2.21 10.03 6.20
N ALA A 113 -1.46 10.08 5.09
CA ALA A 113 -1.44 11.26 4.21
C ALA A 113 -2.81 11.53 3.56
N ASP A 114 -3.54 10.47 3.17
CA ASP A 114 -4.89 10.58 2.63
C ASP A 114 -5.87 11.14 3.69
N LEU A 115 -5.78 10.68 4.95
CA LEU A 115 -6.58 11.22 6.05
C LEU A 115 -6.28 12.70 6.29
N ILE A 116 -5.01 13.11 6.36
CA ILE A 116 -4.62 14.51 6.49
C ILE A 116 -5.25 15.34 5.36
N THR A 117 -5.20 14.82 4.13
CA THR A 117 -5.77 15.50 2.97
C THR A 117 -7.30 15.65 3.11
N ILE A 118 -8.00 14.61 3.57
CA ILE A 118 -9.45 14.70 3.84
C ILE A 118 -9.72 15.73 4.93
N GLU A 119 -8.96 15.74 6.02
CA GLU A 119 -9.09 16.71 7.11
C GLU A 119 -8.90 18.16 6.64
N GLU A 120 -7.94 18.41 5.75
CA GLU A 120 -7.68 19.73 5.18
C GLU A 120 -8.79 20.24 4.26
N TYR A 121 -9.48 19.33 3.54
CA TYR A 121 -10.45 19.71 2.51
C TYR A 121 -11.91 19.44 2.87
N LYS A 122 -12.18 18.74 3.98
CA LYS A 122 -13.56 18.47 4.39
C LYS A 122 -14.32 19.77 4.72
N LYS A 123 -15.60 19.79 4.33
CA LYS A 123 -16.51 20.93 4.57
C LYS A 123 -17.50 20.66 5.70
N THR A 124 -17.60 19.43 6.13
CA THR A 124 -18.49 18.96 7.20
C THR A 124 -17.69 18.19 8.24
N ALA A 125 -18.19 18.12 9.47
CA ALA A 125 -17.53 17.35 10.54
C ALA A 125 -17.49 15.85 10.22
N ARG A 126 -18.53 15.32 9.55
CA ARG A 126 -18.70 13.92 9.18
C ARG A 126 -18.90 13.77 7.67
N PRO A 127 -17.84 13.91 6.86
CA PRO A 127 -17.96 13.78 5.42
C PRO A 127 -18.32 12.34 5.02
N LYS A 128 -19.00 12.20 3.88
CA LYS A 128 -19.16 10.91 3.22
C LYS A 128 -17.96 10.63 2.35
N VAL A 129 -17.22 9.60 2.71
CA VAL A 129 -16.03 9.14 1.99
C VAL A 129 -16.35 7.82 1.30
N VAL A 130 -16.14 7.75 -0.01
CA VAL A 130 -16.36 6.53 -0.80
C VAL A 130 -15.03 6.03 -1.36
N MET A 131 -14.63 4.83 -0.97
CA MET A 131 -13.55 4.12 -1.64
C MET A 131 -14.12 3.26 -2.75
N THR A 132 -13.65 3.45 -3.98
CA THR A 132 -14.10 2.69 -5.14
C THR A 132 -12.97 1.94 -5.81
N TRP A 133 -13.24 0.67 -6.17
CA TRP A 133 -12.38 -0.06 -7.07
C TRP A 133 -12.35 0.62 -8.45
N ALA A 134 -11.17 0.68 -9.06
CA ALA A 134 -10.97 1.18 -10.41
C ALA A 134 -10.05 0.25 -11.19
N PRO A 135 -10.29 0.03 -12.50
CA PRO A 135 -9.47 -0.87 -13.31
C PRO A 135 -8.04 -0.36 -13.49
N HIS A 136 -7.09 -1.31 -13.57
CA HIS A 136 -5.69 -1.03 -13.83
C HIS A 136 -5.06 -2.20 -14.62
N PRO A 137 -4.13 -1.96 -15.57
CA PRO A 137 -3.53 -3.01 -16.41
C PRO A 137 -2.74 -4.08 -15.64
N LYS A 138 -2.33 -3.79 -14.42
CA LYS A 138 -1.59 -4.73 -13.56
C LYS A 138 -2.37 -4.96 -12.27
N ALA A 139 -2.36 -6.20 -11.77
CA ALA A 139 -2.81 -6.51 -10.43
C ALA A 139 -1.98 -5.73 -9.40
N LEU A 140 -2.64 -5.03 -8.49
CA LEU A 140 -2.00 -4.26 -7.42
C LEU A 140 -2.32 -4.89 -6.05
N PRO A 141 -1.41 -4.78 -5.07
CA PRO A 141 -1.67 -5.25 -3.71
C PRO A 141 -2.89 -4.61 -3.07
N GLN A 142 -3.49 -5.32 -2.12
CA GLN A 142 -4.58 -4.80 -1.29
C GLN A 142 -4.08 -3.87 -0.16
N ALA A 143 -2.78 -3.66 -0.05
CA ALA A 143 -2.15 -2.88 1.01
C ALA A 143 -2.73 -1.46 1.16
N VAL A 144 -2.90 -0.75 0.05
CA VAL A 144 -3.44 0.62 0.07
C VAL A 144 -4.92 0.66 0.43
N PRO A 145 -5.83 -0.07 -0.24
CA PRO A 145 -7.24 -0.06 0.14
C PRO A 145 -7.49 -0.59 1.55
N ASN A 146 -6.75 -1.61 2.00
CA ASN A 146 -6.84 -2.10 3.38
C ASN A 146 -6.50 -1.01 4.40
N SER A 147 -5.36 -0.34 4.23
CA SER A 147 -4.95 0.73 5.13
C SER A 147 -5.89 1.93 5.08
N PHE A 148 -6.38 2.29 3.90
CA PHE A 148 -7.37 3.36 3.77
C PHE A 148 -8.65 3.01 4.53
N ALA A 149 -9.13 1.77 4.40
CA ALA A 149 -10.31 1.30 5.13
C ALA A 149 -10.08 1.31 6.65
N GLU A 150 -8.92 0.86 7.14
CA GLU A 150 -8.58 0.92 8.58
C GLU A 150 -8.62 2.37 9.11
N TRP A 151 -8.00 3.32 8.39
CA TRP A 151 -7.99 4.72 8.81
C TRP A 151 -9.38 5.36 8.76
N MET A 152 -10.18 5.07 7.73
CA MET A 152 -11.56 5.59 7.65
C MET A 152 -12.45 5.01 8.75
N ASN A 153 -12.31 3.73 9.07
CA ASN A 153 -13.04 3.09 10.19
C ASN A 153 -12.61 3.63 11.58
N ALA A 154 -11.44 4.24 11.69
CA ALA A 154 -10.99 4.90 12.91
C ALA A 154 -11.54 6.32 13.09
N THR A 155 -12.24 6.86 12.08
CA THR A 155 -12.93 8.14 12.11
C THR A 155 -14.42 7.95 12.37
N ASP A 156 -15.14 9.03 12.56
CA ASP A 156 -16.61 9.07 12.61
C ASP A 156 -17.26 9.42 11.25
N TYR A 157 -16.50 9.30 10.15
CA TYR A 157 -17.00 9.58 8.80
C TYR A 157 -18.04 8.55 8.33
N GLU A 158 -18.91 8.95 7.41
CA GLU A 158 -19.71 7.98 6.66
C GLU A 158 -18.80 7.31 5.62
N PHE A 159 -18.36 6.08 5.90
CA PHE A 159 -17.46 5.37 5.01
C PHE A 159 -18.18 4.27 4.21
N VAL A 160 -18.00 4.31 2.89
CA VAL A 160 -18.59 3.35 1.94
C VAL A 160 -17.49 2.76 1.07
N ILE A 161 -17.52 1.45 0.90
CA ILE A 161 -16.64 0.72 -0.03
C ILE A 161 -17.50 0.21 -1.20
N THR A 162 -17.05 0.45 -2.43
CA THR A 162 -17.72 -0.08 -3.63
C THR A 162 -16.71 -0.76 -4.56
N HIS A 163 -17.05 -1.96 -4.98
CA HIS A 163 -16.25 -2.80 -5.85
C HIS A 163 -17.13 -3.81 -6.60
N PRO A 164 -16.68 -4.40 -7.71
CA PRO A 164 -17.35 -5.55 -8.32
C PRO A 164 -17.33 -6.77 -7.39
N GLU A 165 -18.28 -7.69 -7.58
CA GLU A 165 -18.26 -8.99 -6.91
C GLU A 165 -16.94 -9.73 -7.18
N GLY A 166 -16.40 -10.40 -6.17
CA GLY A 166 -15.11 -11.10 -6.20
C GLY A 166 -13.89 -10.24 -5.85
N TYR A 167 -14.07 -8.92 -5.66
CA TYR A 167 -13.02 -7.98 -5.26
C TYR A 167 -13.12 -7.55 -3.80
N GLU A 168 -13.74 -8.39 -2.96
CA GLU A 168 -13.89 -8.11 -1.54
C GLU A 168 -12.52 -7.97 -0.86
N LEU A 169 -12.42 -6.99 0.02
CA LEU A 169 -11.33 -6.90 0.98
C LEU A 169 -11.59 -7.84 2.14
N ASP A 170 -10.55 -8.20 2.86
CA ASP A 170 -10.68 -9.03 4.05
C ASP A 170 -11.56 -8.33 5.09
N PRO A 171 -12.52 -9.04 5.73
CA PRO A 171 -13.46 -8.48 6.71
C PRO A 171 -12.79 -7.69 7.84
N ARG A 172 -11.58 -8.07 8.25
CA ARG A 172 -10.82 -7.35 9.29
C ARG A 172 -10.45 -5.92 8.90
N PHE A 173 -10.38 -5.60 7.59
CA PHE A 173 -10.13 -4.25 7.09
C PHE A 173 -11.43 -3.53 6.71
N VAL A 174 -12.42 -4.25 6.21
CA VAL A 174 -13.75 -3.68 5.91
C VAL A 174 -14.37 -3.09 7.18
N GLY A 175 -14.24 -3.78 8.32
CA GLY A 175 -14.73 -3.30 9.61
C GLY A 175 -16.22 -2.95 9.57
N ASN A 176 -16.57 -1.72 9.96
CA ASN A 176 -17.93 -1.21 9.98
C ASN A 176 -18.36 -0.49 8.69
N ALA A 177 -17.51 -0.48 7.67
CA ALA A 177 -17.81 0.19 6.40
C ALA A 177 -19.04 -0.44 5.71
N ARG A 178 -19.90 0.39 5.18
CA ARG A 178 -20.97 -0.07 4.30
C ARG A 178 -20.39 -0.49 2.95
N VAL A 179 -20.70 -1.71 2.52
CA VAL A 179 -20.38 -2.17 1.16
C VAL A 179 -21.57 -1.93 0.25
N GLU A 180 -21.36 -1.28 -0.89
CA GLU A 180 -22.38 -1.00 -1.91
C GLU A 180 -21.83 -1.44 -3.29
N TYR A 181 -22.47 -2.39 -3.91
CA TYR A 181 -22.06 -2.91 -5.22
C TYR A 181 -22.45 -2.02 -6.40
N ASP A 182 -23.52 -1.21 -6.24
CA ASP A 182 -23.88 -0.19 -7.22
C ASP A 182 -23.03 1.05 -7.01
N GLN A 183 -22.03 1.22 -7.86
CA GLN A 183 -21.10 2.34 -7.79
C GLN A 183 -21.80 3.70 -7.88
N LYS A 184 -22.88 3.82 -8.66
CA LYS A 184 -23.63 5.09 -8.78
C LYS A 184 -24.30 5.44 -7.47
N LYS A 185 -24.95 4.46 -6.83
CA LYS A 185 -25.58 4.66 -5.51
C LYS A 185 -24.55 4.96 -4.44
N ALA A 186 -23.37 4.31 -4.50
CA ALA A 186 -22.29 4.61 -3.57
C ALA A 186 -21.87 6.10 -3.65
N PHE A 187 -21.80 6.66 -4.85
CA PHE A 187 -21.36 8.04 -5.11
C PHE A 187 -22.38 9.12 -4.76
N GLU A 188 -23.65 8.77 -4.58
CA GLU A 188 -24.68 9.76 -4.22
C GLU A 188 -24.33 10.45 -2.90
N GLY A 189 -24.22 11.78 -2.94
CA GLY A 189 -23.88 12.59 -1.76
C GLY A 189 -22.44 12.41 -1.24
N ALA A 190 -21.52 11.82 -2.00
CA ALA A 190 -20.14 11.68 -1.58
C ALA A 190 -19.40 13.03 -1.56
N ASP A 191 -18.75 13.35 -0.45
CA ASP A 191 -17.85 14.50 -0.31
C ASP A 191 -16.47 14.18 -0.90
N PHE A 192 -16.01 12.90 -0.74
CA PHE A 192 -14.73 12.41 -1.25
C PHE A 192 -14.91 11.07 -1.94
N ILE A 193 -14.23 10.89 -3.08
CA ILE A 193 -14.15 9.63 -3.81
C ILE A 193 -12.69 9.24 -3.94
N TYR A 194 -12.32 8.11 -3.33
CA TYR A 194 -10.99 7.52 -3.39
C TYR A 194 -11.00 6.34 -4.36
N ALA A 195 -10.51 6.57 -5.58
CA ALA A 195 -10.44 5.54 -6.61
C ALA A 195 -9.11 4.79 -6.56
N LYS A 196 -9.17 3.47 -6.35
CA LYS A 196 -7.97 2.62 -6.26
C LYS A 196 -8.19 1.27 -6.92
N ASN A 197 -7.15 0.74 -7.58
CA ASN A 197 -7.13 -0.64 -8.02
C ASN A 197 -6.59 -1.56 -6.92
N TRP A 198 -7.12 -2.77 -6.84
CA TRP A 198 -6.55 -3.89 -6.08
C TRP A 198 -6.92 -5.21 -6.73
N ALA A 199 -6.06 -6.22 -6.55
CA ALA A 199 -6.29 -7.56 -7.04
C ALA A 199 -7.31 -8.31 -6.16
N ALA A 200 -8.10 -9.16 -6.80
CA ALA A 200 -8.96 -10.11 -6.13
C ALA A 200 -8.20 -11.41 -5.84
N TYR A 201 -7.94 -11.74 -4.60
CA TYR A 201 -7.29 -13.02 -4.27
C TYR A 201 -8.11 -14.24 -4.72
N ALA A 202 -9.44 -14.13 -4.70
CA ALA A 202 -10.32 -15.20 -5.14
C ALA A 202 -10.26 -15.47 -6.66
N LEU A 203 -9.96 -14.44 -7.46
CA LEU A 203 -9.91 -14.53 -8.92
C LEU A 203 -8.47 -14.67 -9.45
N SER A 204 -7.47 -14.19 -8.74
CA SER A 204 -6.09 -14.13 -9.22
C SER A 204 -5.39 -15.48 -9.27
N LEU A 205 -5.86 -16.48 -8.54
CA LEU A 205 -5.34 -17.86 -8.62
C LEU A 205 -5.77 -18.57 -9.91
N ILE A 206 -6.71 -18.01 -10.67
CA ILE A 206 -7.25 -18.61 -11.90
C ILE A 206 -6.96 -17.80 -13.17
N HIS A 207 -6.81 -16.46 -13.08
CA HIS A 207 -6.70 -15.58 -14.24
C HIS A 207 -5.66 -14.45 -14.10
N ILE A 208 -4.37 -14.79 -14.16
CA ILE A 208 -3.31 -13.78 -14.38
C ILE A 208 -3.22 -13.38 -15.86
N SER A 209 -3.98 -13.99 -16.77
CA SER A 209 -3.77 -13.88 -18.21
C SER A 209 -4.75 -13.03 -19.01
N GLU A 210 -5.90 -12.58 -18.47
CA GLU A 210 -6.78 -11.71 -19.27
C GLU A 210 -7.47 -10.63 -18.43
N PRO A 211 -7.41 -9.34 -18.86
CA PRO A 211 -8.25 -8.30 -18.26
C PRO A 211 -9.72 -8.58 -18.66
N THR A 212 -10.58 -8.76 -17.67
CA THR A 212 -12.02 -8.86 -17.90
C THR A 212 -12.49 -7.65 -18.68
N PRO A 213 -13.22 -7.82 -19.83
CA PRO A 213 -13.72 -6.70 -20.58
C PRO A 213 -14.66 -5.85 -19.72
N ILE A 214 -14.35 -4.58 -19.59
CA ILE A 214 -15.20 -3.61 -18.89
C ILE A 214 -16.47 -3.43 -19.74
N PRO A 215 -17.67 -3.45 -19.17
CA PRO A 215 -18.86 -3.01 -19.88
C PRO A 215 -18.65 -1.57 -20.36
N THR A 216 -18.80 -1.35 -21.66
CA THR A 216 -18.44 -0.11 -22.40
C THR A 216 -19.28 1.12 -22.05
N THR A 217 -19.94 1.17 -20.89
CA THR A 217 -20.83 2.26 -20.50
C THR A 217 -20.28 3.23 -19.46
N ALA A 218 -19.06 3.03 -18.94
CA ALA A 218 -18.47 3.96 -18.00
C ALA A 218 -17.52 4.93 -18.71
N ARG A 219 -18.03 6.05 -19.21
CA ARG A 219 -17.19 7.22 -19.55
C ARG A 219 -16.68 7.82 -18.24
N PHE A 220 -15.44 7.52 -17.87
CA PHE A 220 -14.77 8.22 -16.78
C PHE A 220 -14.41 9.64 -17.22
N SER A 221 -15.06 10.63 -16.64
CA SER A 221 -14.58 12.01 -16.67
C SER A 221 -13.51 12.14 -15.58
N THR A 222 -12.26 12.14 -15.95
CA THR A 222 -11.15 12.54 -15.06
C THR A 222 -11.19 14.06 -14.90
N ARG A 223 -12.14 14.58 -14.14
CA ARG A 223 -12.01 15.92 -13.56
C ARG A 223 -11.27 15.79 -12.24
N THR A 224 -9.97 15.84 -12.31
CA THR A 224 -9.16 16.32 -11.19
C THR A 224 -9.70 17.70 -10.87
N ALA A 225 -10.26 17.91 -9.68
CA ALA A 225 -10.56 19.25 -9.19
C ALA A 225 -9.22 19.95 -8.91
N VAL A 226 -8.64 20.53 -9.95
CA VAL A 226 -7.54 21.48 -9.82
C VAL A 226 -8.21 22.79 -9.43
N GLY A 227 -8.08 23.19 -8.15
CA GLY A 227 -8.37 24.54 -7.73
C GLY A 227 -7.56 25.53 -8.54
N PRO A 228 -7.92 26.83 -8.58
CA PRO A 228 -7.30 27.80 -9.47
C PRO A 228 -5.81 27.87 -9.24
N SER A 229 -5.05 27.35 -10.21
CA SER A 229 -3.60 27.38 -10.24
C SER A 229 -3.14 28.80 -10.44
N THR A 230 -2.56 29.40 -9.42
CA THR A 230 -1.61 30.51 -9.61
C THR A 230 -0.37 29.93 -10.27
N ARG A 231 -0.25 30.11 -11.59
CA ARG A 231 0.94 29.77 -12.35
C ARG A 231 2.13 30.56 -11.82
N LYS A 232 2.96 29.96 -10.98
CA LYS A 232 4.33 30.42 -10.81
C LYS A 232 5.18 29.82 -11.93
N ARG A 233 5.62 30.66 -12.87
CA ARG A 233 6.63 30.30 -13.86
C ARG A 233 7.95 30.04 -13.12
N TRP A 234 8.49 28.87 -13.28
CA TRP A 234 9.90 28.63 -12.97
C TRP A 234 10.74 29.15 -14.13
N ARG A 235 11.67 30.06 -13.85
CA ARG A 235 12.80 30.38 -14.69
C ARG A 235 14.00 29.57 -14.24
#